data_eeaeecd5a1765eb61dbfd4d2635e2876
#
_entry.id   eeaeecd5a1765eb61dbfd4d2635e2876
#
_cell.length_a   1.000
_cell.length_b   1.000
_cell.length_c   1.000
_cell.angle_alpha   90.00
_cell.angle_beta   90.00
_cell.angle_gamma   90.00
#
_symmetry.space_group_name_H-M   'P 1'
#
loop_
_entity.id
_entity.type
_entity.pdbx_description
1 polymer ?
#
loop_
_entity_poly.entity_id
_entity_poly.type
_entity_poly.pdbx_seq_one_letter_code
_entity_poly.pdbx_strand_id
1 'polypeptide(L)'
;MKERDVEVLLRDGVKQLGGKAYKWVSPGNAGVPDRIVILPGGKVIFVELKQENGRLTRLQKVQQQTLRGMGAAAVTLRGAEDVKMYLDVLKEMVERGTKAA
;
A
#
# COMPACT_ATOMS: atom_id res chain seq x y z
N MET A 1 -6.65 9.57 14.14
CA MET A 1 -7.49 8.75 13.26
C MET A 1 -7.28 7.27 13.58
N LYS A 2 -8.33 6.51 13.70
CA LYS A 2 -8.24 5.09 14.01
C LYS A 2 -7.68 4.32 12.80
N GLU A 3 -7.05 3.18 13.05
CA GLU A 3 -6.49 2.32 12.00
C GLU A 3 -7.53 1.97 10.93
N ARG A 4 -8.77 1.68 11.35
CA ARG A 4 -9.90 1.41 10.47
C ARG A 4 -10.16 2.56 9.50
N ASP A 5 -10.04 3.80 9.98
CA ASP A 5 -10.29 5.00 9.17
C ASP A 5 -9.17 5.20 8.13
N VAL A 6 -7.95 4.84 8.51
CA VAL A 6 -6.79 4.90 7.62
C VAL A 6 -6.93 3.87 6.49
N GLU A 7 -7.41 2.66 6.81
CA GLU A 7 -7.70 1.63 5.81
C GLU A 7 -8.76 2.09 4.81
N VAL A 8 -9.83 2.71 5.30
CA VAL A 8 -10.91 3.23 4.45
C VAL A 8 -10.37 4.34 3.54
N LEU A 9 -9.54 5.22 4.07
CA LEU A 9 -8.94 6.31 3.31
C LEU A 9 -8.11 5.77 2.14
N LEU A 10 -7.27 4.77 2.38
CA LEU A 10 -6.47 4.14 1.33
C LEU A 10 -7.37 3.46 0.29
N ARG A 11 -8.30 2.63 0.74
CA ARG A 11 -9.20 1.87 -0.12
C ARG A 11 -9.97 2.79 -1.06
N ASP A 12 -10.58 3.84 -0.50
CA ASP A 12 -11.40 4.77 -1.28
C ASP A 12 -10.55 5.63 -2.21
N GLY A 13 -9.38 6.06 -1.76
CA GLY A 13 -8.46 6.84 -2.58
C GLY A 13 -7.94 6.03 -3.78
N VAL A 14 -7.58 4.79 -3.57
CA VAL A 14 -7.15 3.90 -4.66
C VAL A 14 -8.28 3.63 -5.64
N LYS A 15 -9.49 3.44 -5.13
CA LYS A 15 -10.68 3.26 -5.98
C LYS A 15 -10.91 4.46 -6.89
N GLN A 16 -10.76 5.67 -6.37
CA GLN A 16 -10.90 6.89 -7.16
C GLN A 16 -9.88 6.98 -8.31
N LEU A 17 -8.73 6.34 -8.14
CA LEU A 17 -7.71 6.27 -9.18
C LEU A 17 -7.96 5.17 -10.22
N GLY A 18 -9.04 4.41 -10.06
CA GLY A 18 -9.37 3.31 -10.94
C GLY A 18 -8.73 1.99 -10.54
N GLY A 19 -8.09 1.94 -9.38
CA GLY A 19 -7.46 0.73 -8.85
C GLY A 19 -8.28 0.05 -7.77
N LYS A 20 -7.65 -0.88 -7.10
CA LYS A 20 -8.26 -1.57 -5.96
C LYS A 20 -7.20 -1.93 -4.92
N ALA A 21 -7.54 -1.74 -3.66
CA ALA A 21 -6.69 -2.13 -2.52
C ALA A 21 -7.28 -3.40 -1.91
N TYR A 22 -6.76 -4.54 -2.33
CA TYR A 22 -7.19 -5.83 -1.81
C TYR A 22 -6.62 -6.06 -0.42
N LYS A 23 -7.39 -6.70 0.44
CA LYS A 23 -6.88 -7.18 1.70
C LYS A 23 -6.03 -8.42 1.45
N TRP A 24 -4.84 -8.48 2.04
CA TRP A 24 -3.97 -9.62 1.86
C TRP A 24 -3.88 -10.46 3.12
N VAL A 25 -4.24 -11.73 2.98
CA VAL A 25 -4.07 -12.74 4.02
C VAL A 25 -3.24 -13.87 3.41
N SER A 26 -2.13 -14.21 4.04
CA SER A 26 -1.25 -15.27 3.55
C SER A 26 -1.02 -16.30 4.65
N PRO A 27 -1.79 -17.39 4.69
CA PRO A 27 -1.59 -18.43 5.70
C PRO A 27 -0.16 -18.98 5.67
N GLY A 28 0.44 -19.12 6.85
CA GLY A 28 1.83 -19.61 6.97
C GLY A 28 2.90 -18.55 6.74
N ASN A 29 2.52 -17.30 6.39
CA ASN A 29 3.46 -16.22 6.14
C ASN A 29 3.12 -15.01 7.02
N ALA A 30 3.41 -15.12 8.30
CA ALA A 30 3.16 -14.03 9.24
C ALA A 30 3.93 -12.77 8.85
N GLY A 31 3.31 -11.62 9.04
CA GLY A 31 3.94 -10.32 8.82
C GLY A 31 3.84 -9.78 7.39
N VAL A 32 3.10 -10.44 6.49
CA VAL A 32 2.87 -9.86 5.16
C VAL A 32 2.11 -8.53 5.26
N PRO A 33 2.33 -7.59 4.31
CA PRO A 33 1.60 -6.32 4.29
C PRO A 33 0.09 -6.50 4.25
N ASP A 34 -0.64 -5.54 4.81
CA ASP A 34 -2.11 -5.61 4.95
C ASP A 34 -2.84 -5.59 3.62
N ARG A 35 -2.32 -4.85 2.65
CA ARG A 35 -3.02 -4.56 1.40
C ARG A 35 -2.15 -4.81 0.19
N ILE A 36 -2.80 -5.29 -0.87
CA ILE A 36 -2.22 -5.34 -2.20
C ILE A 36 -2.97 -4.32 -3.04
N VAL A 37 -2.27 -3.29 -3.46
CA VAL A 37 -2.84 -2.23 -4.31
C VAL A 37 -2.51 -2.53 -5.75
N ILE A 38 -3.53 -2.59 -6.58
CA ILE A 38 -3.38 -2.75 -8.03
C ILE A 38 -3.94 -1.52 -8.70
N LEU A 39 -3.13 -0.88 -9.53
CA LEU A 39 -3.48 0.34 -10.23
C LEU A 39 -3.68 0.07 -11.73
N PRO A 40 -4.40 0.99 -12.43
CA PRO A 40 -4.46 0.93 -13.89
C PRO A 40 -3.06 0.84 -14.49
N GLY A 41 -2.90 0.01 -15.51
CA GLY A 41 -1.59 -0.29 -16.09
C GLY A 41 -0.90 -1.49 -15.46
N GLY A 42 -1.52 -2.09 -14.44
CA GLY A 42 -1.03 -3.33 -13.84
C GLY A 42 0.03 -3.14 -12.77
N LYS A 43 0.24 -1.94 -12.27
CA LYS A 43 1.19 -1.71 -11.17
C LYS A 43 0.65 -2.31 -9.88
N VAL A 44 1.51 -3.03 -9.17
CA VAL A 44 1.18 -3.71 -7.92
C VAL A 44 2.08 -3.16 -6.81
N ILE A 45 1.46 -2.76 -5.69
CA ILE A 45 2.17 -2.24 -4.53
C ILE A 45 1.65 -2.93 -3.28
N PHE A 46 2.55 -3.41 -2.44
CA PHE A 46 2.21 -3.99 -1.15
C PHE A 46 2.27 -2.90 -0.09
N VAL A 47 1.19 -2.73 0.66
CA VAL A 47 1.06 -1.63 1.63
C VAL A 47 0.80 -2.17 3.03
N GLU A 48 1.67 -1.80 3.96
CA GLU A 48 1.45 -2.00 5.39
C GLU A 48 0.93 -0.70 5.99
N LEU A 49 -0.21 -0.77 6.67
CA LEU A 49 -0.81 0.39 7.34
C LEU A 49 -0.51 0.34 8.82
N LYS A 50 -0.08 1.46 9.38
CA LYS A 50 0.21 1.65 10.80
C LYS A 50 -0.42 2.93 11.29
N GLN A 51 -0.65 3.02 12.59
CA GLN A 51 -0.95 4.29 13.24
C GLN A 51 0.30 5.19 13.20
N GLU A 52 0.13 6.48 13.45
CA GLU A 52 1.20 7.48 13.32
C GLU A 52 2.49 7.09 14.04
N ASN A 53 2.39 6.52 15.24
CA ASN A 53 3.53 6.10 16.03
C ASN A 53 3.77 4.58 15.97
N GLY A 54 3.09 3.90 15.07
CA GLY A 54 3.19 2.46 14.93
C GLY A 54 4.53 2.02 14.39
N ARG A 55 5.05 0.93 14.93
CA ARG A 55 6.32 0.34 14.50
C ARG A 55 6.07 -1.00 13.82
N LEU A 56 6.88 -1.29 12.83
CA LEU A 56 6.87 -2.61 12.21
C LEU A 56 7.39 -3.65 13.19
N THR A 57 6.73 -4.80 13.21
CA THR A 57 7.27 -5.98 13.91
C THR A 57 8.47 -6.52 13.13
N ARG A 58 9.25 -7.39 13.78
CA ARG A 58 10.36 -8.05 13.11
C ARG A 58 9.91 -8.82 11.87
N LEU A 59 8.80 -9.57 11.98
CA LEU A 59 8.27 -10.34 10.85
C LEU A 59 7.81 -9.45 9.71
N GLN A 60 7.18 -8.32 10.02
CA GLN A 60 6.78 -7.35 9.00
C GLN A 60 7.99 -6.79 8.25
N LYS A 61 9.06 -6.47 8.97
CA LYS A 61 10.31 -6.00 8.35
C LYS A 61 10.90 -7.06 7.41
N VAL A 62 10.94 -8.30 7.86
CA VAL A 62 11.46 -9.42 7.05
C VAL A 62 10.64 -9.59 5.79
N GLN A 63 9.32 -9.58 5.89
CA GLN A 63 8.44 -9.73 4.73
C GLN A 63 8.64 -8.61 3.72
N GLN A 64 8.75 -7.36 4.19
CA GLN A 64 8.97 -6.24 3.29
C GLN A 64 10.33 -6.32 2.60
N GLN A 65 11.37 -6.71 3.32
CA GLN A 65 12.69 -6.89 2.74
C GLN A 65 12.69 -8.01 1.68
N THR A 66 11.99 -9.09 1.95
CA THR A 66 11.84 -10.20 1.02
C THR A 66 11.14 -9.75 -0.27
N LEU A 67 10.04 -9.04 -0.14
CA LEU A 67 9.30 -8.50 -1.29
C LEU A 67 10.16 -7.55 -2.12
N ARG A 68 10.84 -6.60 -1.46
CA ARG A 68 11.71 -5.65 -2.14
C ARG A 68 12.90 -6.34 -2.80
N GLY A 69 13.44 -7.37 -2.16
CA GLY A 69 14.54 -8.17 -2.71
C GLY A 69 14.16 -8.89 -4.00
N MET A 70 12.89 -9.17 -4.19
CA MET A 70 12.36 -9.76 -5.43
C MET A 70 11.93 -8.69 -6.45
N GLY A 71 12.15 -7.41 -6.16
CA GLY A 71 11.80 -6.32 -7.06
C GLY A 71 10.38 -5.77 -6.88
N ALA A 72 9.64 -6.23 -5.88
CA ALA A 72 8.29 -5.72 -5.63
C ALA A 72 8.33 -4.38 -4.89
N ALA A 73 7.34 -3.54 -5.15
CA ALA A 73 7.15 -2.30 -4.39
C ALA A 73 6.43 -2.65 -3.09
N ALA A 74 7.03 -2.31 -1.96
CA ALA A 74 6.45 -2.52 -0.63
C ALA A 74 6.71 -1.28 0.22
N VAL A 75 5.64 -0.73 0.79
CA VAL A 75 5.70 0.52 1.55
C VAL A 75 4.96 0.38 2.89
N THR A 76 5.37 1.19 3.84
CA THR A 76 4.67 1.36 5.12
C THR A 76 4.12 2.77 5.18
N LEU A 77 2.83 2.90 5.44
CA LEU A 77 2.16 4.20 5.58
C LEU A 77 1.65 4.35 7.01
N ARG A 78 2.08 5.41 7.68
CA ARG A 78 1.73 5.69 9.07
C ARG A 78 0.75 6.86 9.14
N GLY A 79 -0.48 6.56 9.52
CA GLY A 79 -1.52 7.55 9.70
C GLY A 79 -2.06 8.14 8.40
N ALA A 80 -3.03 9.03 8.54
CA ALA A 80 -3.74 9.63 7.41
C ALA A 80 -2.84 10.49 6.52
N GLU A 81 -1.89 11.20 7.13
CA GLU A 81 -0.97 12.07 6.38
C GLU A 81 -0.16 11.28 5.36
N ASP A 82 0.45 10.18 5.79
CA ASP A 82 1.22 9.32 4.90
C ASP A 82 0.36 8.76 3.77
N VAL A 83 -0.86 8.34 4.10
CA VAL A 83 -1.79 7.80 3.09
C VAL A 83 -2.12 8.87 2.06
N LYS A 84 -2.46 10.08 2.49
CA LYS A 84 -2.80 11.19 1.59
C LYS A 84 -1.64 11.54 0.67
N MET A 85 -0.44 11.65 1.22
CA MET A 85 0.76 11.94 0.44
C MET A 85 1.04 10.83 -0.59
N TYR A 86 0.88 9.59 -0.17
CA TYR A 86 1.11 8.45 -1.06
C TYR A 86 0.07 8.37 -2.17
N LEU A 87 -1.20 8.67 -1.86
CA LEU A 87 -2.25 8.72 -2.87
C LEU A 87 -1.94 9.76 -3.97
N ASP A 88 -1.33 10.89 -3.59
CA ASP A 88 -0.89 11.89 -4.58
C ASP A 88 0.20 11.32 -5.49
N VAL A 89 1.14 10.58 -4.92
CA VAL A 89 2.19 9.88 -5.70
C VAL A 89 1.55 8.87 -6.66
N LEU A 90 0.61 8.07 -6.18
CA LEU A 90 -0.07 7.05 -7.00
C LEU A 90 -0.87 7.70 -8.12
N LYS A 91 -1.54 8.81 -7.83
CA LYS A 91 -2.29 9.58 -8.83
C LYS A 91 -1.38 10.02 -9.97
N GLU A 92 -0.22 10.56 -9.63
CA GLU A 92 0.77 10.99 -10.63
C GLU A 92 1.27 9.81 -11.46
N MET A 93 1.51 8.67 -10.83
CA MET A 93 1.92 7.45 -11.54
C MET A 93 0.87 6.98 -12.55
N VAL A 94 -0.41 7.00 -12.15
CA VAL A 94 -1.52 6.62 -13.04
C VAL A 94 -1.63 7.60 -14.21
N GLU A 95 -1.55 8.89 -13.93
CA GLU A 95 -1.63 9.93 -14.97
C GLU A 95 -0.48 9.82 -15.98
N ARG A 96 0.73 9.55 -15.53
CA ARG A 96 1.90 9.34 -16.39
C ARG A 96 1.73 8.09 -17.26
N GLY A 97 1.24 7.00 -16.67
CA GLY A 97 0.98 5.77 -17.40
C GLY A 97 -0.05 5.96 -18.50
N THR A 98 -1.12 6.70 -18.22
CA THR A 98 -2.15 7.03 -19.20
C THR A 98 -1.60 7.88 -20.33
N LYS A 99 -0.72 8.84 -20.01
CA LYS A 99 -0.09 9.69 -21.03
C LYS A 99 0.93 8.94 -21.89
N ALA A 100 1.58 7.94 -21.30
CA ALA A 100 2.57 7.13 -22.02
C ALA A 100 1.93 6.10 -22.94
N ALA A 101 0.67 5.79 -22.70
CA ALA A 101 -0.09 4.88 -23.55
C ALA A 101 -0.63 5.62 -24.78
#